data_90234491464fa26317f2bc1f3712d5a5
#
_entry.id   90234491464fa26317f2bc1f3712d5a5
#
_cell.length_a   1.000
_cell.length_b   1.000
_cell.length_c   1.000
_cell.angle_alpha   90.00
_cell.angle_beta   90.00
_cell.angle_gamma   90.00
#
_symmetry.space_group_name_H-M   'P 1'
#
loop_
_entity.id
_entity.type
_entity.pdbx_description
1 polymer ?
#
loop_
_entity_poly.entity_id
_entity_poly.type
_entity_poly.pdbx_seq_one_letter_code
_entity_poly.pdbx_strand_id
1 'polypeptide(L)'
;PVEIIIVGALKVGIKDTDIIRINVYFAGGINFEEGIWFDASIVDSEIVGIKLEGDMAFRLFWGGNTKGFLLSIGGFHPNYTPEEGMLVSDMKRMALKLDYKVLKVGLEAYLAVTSNSFQIGAHLDICVGWNKFGIRGYAGFDALFQFDPFLFMFSIEAGVSVVCGSWKLLSIDLG
;
A
#
# COMPACT_ATOMS: atom_id res chain seq x y z
N PRO A 1 7.21 -10.74 -31.67
CA PRO A 1 7.80 -10.00 -30.58
C PRO A 1 8.55 -10.93 -29.63
N VAL A 2 9.71 -10.52 -29.16
CA VAL A 2 10.47 -11.28 -28.15
C VAL A 2 10.14 -10.71 -26.78
N GLU A 3 9.61 -11.54 -25.92
CA GLU A 3 9.31 -11.21 -24.52
C GLU A 3 10.14 -12.08 -23.59
N ILE A 4 10.76 -11.46 -22.60
CA ILE A 4 11.47 -12.14 -21.52
C ILE A 4 10.67 -11.95 -20.25
N ILE A 5 10.31 -13.04 -19.59
CA ILE A 5 9.55 -13.04 -18.33
C ILE A 5 10.42 -13.63 -17.23
N ILE A 6 10.44 -12.97 -16.08
CA ILE A 6 11.13 -13.41 -14.86
C ILE A 6 10.11 -13.51 -13.74
N VAL A 7 10.10 -14.64 -13.05
CA VAL A 7 9.27 -14.87 -11.87
C VAL A 7 10.17 -15.41 -10.76
N GLY A 8 9.99 -14.92 -9.55
CA GLY A 8 10.81 -15.36 -8.44
C GLY A 8 10.22 -15.08 -7.07
N ALA A 9 10.94 -15.55 -6.06
CA ALA A 9 10.62 -15.31 -4.68
C ALA A 9 11.92 -15.08 -3.89
N LEU A 10 11.87 -14.06 -3.01
CA LEU A 10 12.89 -13.81 -2.00
C LEU A 10 12.31 -14.18 -0.64
N LYS A 11 13.00 -15.06 0.08
CA LYS A 11 12.62 -15.46 1.43
C LYS A 11 13.78 -15.20 2.37
N VAL A 12 13.53 -14.42 3.40
CA VAL A 12 14.50 -14.09 4.44
C VAL A 12 13.90 -14.47 5.78
N GLY A 13 14.67 -15.17 6.59
CA GLY A 13 14.26 -15.59 7.92
C GLY A 13 15.44 -16.01 8.76
N ILE A 14 15.27 -16.01 10.06
CA ILE A 14 16.23 -16.62 11.00
C ILE A 14 15.79 -18.04 11.24
N LYS A 15 16.69 -18.98 10.99
CA LYS A 15 16.41 -20.41 11.17
C LYS A 15 15.94 -20.72 12.59
N ASP A 16 14.87 -21.53 12.67
CA ASP A 16 14.29 -22.01 13.94
C ASP A 16 13.71 -20.89 14.83
N THR A 17 13.45 -19.70 14.28
CA THR A 17 12.77 -18.61 14.98
C THR A 17 11.76 -17.92 14.06
N ASP A 18 10.66 -17.40 14.63
CA ASP A 18 9.69 -16.56 13.93
C ASP A 18 9.96 -15.06 14.14
N ILE A 19 11.17 -14.70 14.58
CA ILE A 19 11.53 -13.31 14.88
C ILE A 19 11.58 -12.47 13.60
N ILE A 20 12.10 -13.04 12.51
CA ILE A 20 12.15 -12.41 11.20
C ILE A 20 11.70 -13.42 10.17
N ARG A 21 10.66 -13.08 9.44
CA ARG A 21 10.16 -13.83 8.27
C ARG A 21 9.71 -12.82 7.23
N ILE A 22 10.40 -12.74 6.11
CA ILE A 22 10.08 -11.86 4.99
C ILE A 22 9.95 -12.70 3.74
N ASN A 23 8.80 -12.63 3.10
CA ASN A 23 8.51 -13.30 1.84
C ASN A 23 8.10 -12.25 0.81
N VAL A 24 8.87 -12.13 -0.26
CA VAL A 24 8.57 -11.27 -1.39
C VAL A 24 8.44 -12.14 -2.63
N TYR A 25 7.30 -12.06 -3.29
CA TYR A 25 7.07 -12.67 -4.59
C TYR A 25 7.10 -11.59 -5.65
N PHE A 26 7.75 -11.86 -6.77
CA PHE A 26 7.87 -10.89 -7.86
C PHE A 26 7.72 -11.56 -9.21
N ALA A 27 7.22 -10.79 -10.15
CA ALA A 27 7.19 -11.12 -11.56
C ALA A 27 7.52 -9.88 -12.37
N GLY A 28 8.20 -10.05 -13.48
CA GLY A 28 8.54 -8.95 -14.36
C GLY A 28 8.74 -9.45 -15.79
N GLY A 29 8.65 -8.53 -16.72
CA GLY A 29 8.86 -8.83 -18.13
C GLY A 29 9.39 -7.64 -18.90
N ILE A 30 10.09 -7.93 -19.97
CA ILE A 30 10.50 -6.97 -20.98
C ILE A 30 10.06 -7.44 -22.36
N ASN A 31 9.32 -6.59 -23.04
CA ASN A 31 9.04 -6.67 -24.45
C ASN A 31 9.74 -5.49 -25.14
N PHE A 32 10.71 -5.77 -26.00
CA PHE A 32 11.57 -4.74 -26.60
C PHE A 32 10.81 -3.76 -27.50
N GLU A 33 9.62 -4.12 -27.97
CA GLU A 33 8.76 -3.26 -28.78
C GLU A 33 7.79 -2.43 -27.93
N GLU A 34 7.40 -2.92 -26.75
CA GLU A 34 6.36 -2.31 -25.93
C GLU A 34 6.88 -1.67 -24.64
N GLY A 35 7.76 -2.37 -23.89
CA GLY A 35 8.24 -1.82 -22.63
C GLY A 35 8.62 -2.86 -21.59
N ILE A 36 8.66 -2.40 -20.34
CA ILE A 36 9.03 -3.16 -19.15
C ILE A 36 7.89 -3.08 -18.15
N TRP A 37 7.59 -4.21 -17.50
CA TRP A 37 6.72 -4.26 -16.33
C TRP A 37 7.36 -5.07 -15.21
N PHE A 38 7.03 -4.73 -13.98
CA PHE A 38 7.49 -5.44 -12.79
C PHE A 38 6.47 -5.29 -11.66
N ASP A 39 6.10 -6.39 -11.03
CA ASP A 39 5.24 -6.45 -9.87
C ASP A 39 5.91 -7.20 -8.73
N ALA A 40 5.70 -6.76 -7.51
CA ALA A 40 6.17 -7.44 -6.32
C ALA A 40 5.14 -7.36 -5.20
N SER A 41 5.11 -8.38 -4.35
CA SER A 41 4.20 -8.44 -3.20
C SER A 41 4.93 -8.98 -1.98
N ILE A 42 4.78 -8.30 -0.86
CA ILE A 42 5.19 -8.77 0.47
C ILE A 42 4.00 -9.52 1.06
N VAL A 43 4.18 -10.80 1.35
CA VAL A 43 3.12 -11.65 1.89
C VAL A 43 3.65 -12.47 3.05
N ASP A 44 2.78 -12.78 4.02
CA ASP A 44 3.09 -13.62 5.18
C ASP A 44 4.45 -13.28 5.81
N SER A 45 4.65 -11.99 6.07
CA SER A 45 5.92 -11.44 6.55
C SER A 45 5.73 -10.80 7.93
N GLU A 46 6.75 -10.95 8.76
CA GLU A 46 6.74 -10.48 10.14
C GLU A 46 8.16 -10.18 10.62
N ILE A 47 8.33 -9.08 11.34
CA ILE A 47 9.57 -8.71 12.02
C ILE A 47 9.23 -8.38 13.48
N VAL A 48 9.70 -9.20 14.40
CA VAL A 48 9.52 -9.01 15.87
C VAL A 48 8.06 -8.73 16.24
N GLY A 49 7.14 -9.56 15.75
CA GLY A 49 5.70 -9.43 16.02
C GLY A 49 4.97 -8.40 15.16
N ILE A 50 5.67 -7.62 14.34
CA ILE A 50 5.07 -6.66 13.43
C ILE A 50 4.85 -7.32 12.07
N LYS A 51 3.59 -7.45 11.67
CA LYS A 51 3.23 -7.98 10.34
C LYS A 51 3.45 -6.94 9.26
N LEU A 52 3.97 -7.40 8.13
CA LEU A 52 4.29 -6.60 6.95
C LEU A 52 3.52 -7.13 5.75
N GLU A 53 2.90 -6.25 4.99
CA GLU A 53 2.29 -6.58 3.70
C GLU A 53 2.33 -5.39 2.75
N GLY A 54 2.12 -5.63 1.47
CA GLY A 54 1.97 -4.59 0.48
C GLY A 54 2.42 -5.03 -0.90
N ASP A 55 1.94 -4.28 -1.88
CA ASP A 55 2.22 -4.52 -3.29
C ASP A 55 2.99 -3.36 -3.92
N MET A 56 3.78 -3.67 -4.93
CA MET A 56 4.48 -2.73 -5.79
C MET A 56 4.19 -3.05 -7.25
N ALA A 57 4.03 -2.02 -8.07
CA ALA A 57 3.91 -2.13 -9.53
C ALA A 57 4.81 -1.11 -10.22
N PHE A 58 5.48 -1.54 -11.27
CA PHE A 58 6.29 -0.70 -12.15
C PHE A 58 5.92 -0.94 -13.60
N ARG A 59 5.74 0.15 -14.35
CA ARG A 59 5.49 0.12 -15.79
C ARG A 59 6.33 1.20 -16.46
N LEU A 60 7.00 0.83 -17.52
CA LEU A 60 7.66 1.75 -18.44
C LEU A 60 7.39 1.29 -19.85
N PHE A 61 6.42 1.90 -20.52
CA PHE A 61 6.00 1.55 -21.86
C PHE A 61 6.41 2.65 -22.86
N TRP A 62 7.08 2.25 -23.93
CA TRP A 62 7.53 3.14 -25.02
C TRP A 62 6.89 2.83 -26.35
N GLY A 63 6.22 1.69 -26.47
CA GLY A 63 5.54 1.22 -27.67
C GLY A 63 4.15 0.67 -27.40
N GLY A 64 3.53 0.12 -28.45
CA GLY A 64 2.16 -0.39 -28.33
C GLY A 64 1.09 0.69 -28.28
N ASN A 65 -0.07 0.34 -27.74
CA ASN A 65 -1.21 1.25 -27.61
C ASN A 65 -1.12 2.18 -26.40
N THR A 66 -0.35 1.82 -25.40
CA THR A 66 -0.16 2.60 -24.17
C THR A 66 1.31 2.94 -24.04
N LYS A 67 1.59 4.23 -23.83
CA LYS A 67 2.93 4.73 -23.55
C LYS A 67 2.92 5.48 -22.23
N GLY A 68 3.95 5.34 -21.45
CA GLY A 68 4.08 6.08 -20.21
C GLY A 68 4.82 5.33 -19.12
N PHE A 69 4.85 5.98 -17.98
CA PHE A 69 5.53 5.54 -16.78
C PHE A 69 4.54 5.43 -15.62
N LEU A 70 4.71 4.38 -14.83
CA LEU A 70 4.00 4.20 -13.58
C LEU A 70 4.89 3.47 -12.59
N LEU A 71 5.05 4.04 -11.41
CA LEU A 71 5.60 3.38 -10.22
C LEU A 71 4.60 3.53 -9.09
N SER A 72 4.17 2.45 -8.51
CA SER A 72 3.33 2.46 -7.32
C SER A 72 3.89 1.53 -6.26
N ILE A 73 3.92 2.02 -5.04
CA ILE A 73 4.24 1.26 -3.84
C ILE A 73 3.05 1.44 -2.89
N GLY A 74 2.30 0.36 -2.65
CA GLY A 74 1.11 0.40 -1.82
C GLY A 74 -0.16 0.96 -2.50
N GLY A 75 -0.18 1.01 -3.84
CA GLY A 75 -1.34 1.44 -4.61
C GLY A 75 -1.41 2.95 -4.87
N PHE A 76 -2.62 3.46 -4.99
CA PHE A 76 -2.89 4.80 -5.48
C PHE A 76 -3.81 5.59 -4.54
N HIS A 77 -3.88 6.90 -4.78
CA HIS A 77 -4.87 7.76 -4.14
C HIS A 77 -6.30 7.20 -4.37
N PRO A 78 -7.20 7.27 -3.37
CA PRO A 78 -8.54 6.68 -3.47
C PRO A 78 -9.37 7.17 -4.68
N ASN A 79 -9.12 8.39 -5.14
CA ASN A 79 -9.82 8.99 -6.29
C ASN A 79 -9.03 8.88 -7.61
N TYR A 80 -8.02 8.05 -7.66
CA TYR A 80 -7.22 7.82 -8.87
C TYR A 80 -7.43 6.40 -9.38
N THR A 81 -7.61 6.29 -10.68
CA THR A 81 -7.65 4.99 -11.37
C THR A 81 -6.56 4.97 -12.44
N PRO A 82 -5.66 3.98 -12.42
CA PRO A 82 -4.67 3.80 -13.47
C PRO A 82 -5.35 3.61 -14.84
N GLU A 83 -4.69 4.07 -15.89
CA GLU A 83 -5.13 3.77 -17.25
C GLU A 83 -5.18 2.26 -17.48
N GLU A 84 -6.24 1.80 -18.15
CA GLU A 84 -6.46 0.36 -18.40
C GLU A 84 -5.26 -0.31 -19.09
N GLY A 85 -4.63 0.41 -20.04
CA GLY A 85 -3.44 -0.08 -20.75
C GLY A 85 -2.19 -0.26 -19.89
N MET A 86 -2.14 0.28 -18.68
CA MET A 86 -1.05 0.03 -17.72
C MET A 86 -1.14 -1.35 -17.06
N LEU A 87 -2.27 -2.04 -17.18
CA LEU A 87 -2.47 -3.41 -16.69
C LEU A 87 -2.11 -3.58 -15.22
N VAL A 88 -2.54 -2.66 -14.37
CA VAL A 88 -2.35 -2.71 -12.93
C VAL A 88 -3.65 -3.16 -12.27
N SER A 89 -3.59 -4.26 -11.55
CA SER A 89 -4.70 -4.76 -10.74
C SER A 89 -4.80 -4.05 -9.40
N ASP A 90 -5.80 -4.39 -8.60
CA ASP A 90 -5.92 -3.89 -7.24
C ASP A 90 -4.67 -4.19 -6.43
N MET A 91 -4.16 -3.18 -5.74
CA MET A 91 -2.92 -3.25 -4.97
C MET A 91 -3.21 -3.07 -3.48
N LYS A 92 -2.55 -3.90 -2.68
CA LYS A 92 -2.56 -3.74 -1.22
C LYS A 92 -1.67 -2.59 -0.79
N ARG A 93 -2.14 -1.81 0.18
CA ARG A 93 -1.33 -0.80 0.87
C ARG A 93 -0.06 -1.42 1.46
N MET A 94 1.01 -0.66 1.47
CA MET A 94 2.13 -0.99 2.34
C MET A 94 1.66 -0.84 3.78
N ALA A 95 1.68 -1.92 4.54
CA ALA A 95 1.10 -1.95 5.87
C ALA A 95 2.06 -2.57 6.89
N LEU A 96 2.08 -1.94 8.06
CA LEU A 96 2.68 -2.45 9.29
C LEU A 96 1.55 -2.67 10.29
N LYS A 97 1.45 -3.86 10.84
CA LYS A 97 0.39 -4.22 11.81
C LYS A 97 1.00 -4.88 13.05
N LEU A 98 0.73 -4.28 14.20
CA LEU A 98 1.08 -4.83 15.51
C LEU A 98 -0.20 -5.17 16.26
N ASP A 99 -0.29 -6.39 16.75
CA ASP A 99 -1.33 -6.85 17.67
C ASP A 99 -0.66 -7.45 18.89
N TYR A 100 -0.60 -6.67 19.97
CA TYR A 100 0.08 -7.07 21.19
C TYR A 100 -0.80 -6.82 22.40
N LYS A 101 -1.33 -7.90 23.01
CA LYS A 101 -2.22 -7.84 24.18
C LYS A 101 -3.40 -6.90 23.94
N VAL A 102 -3.43 -5.76 24.65
CA VAL A 102 -4.51 -4.76 24.56
C VAL A 102 -4.25 -3.69 23.51
N LEU A 103 -3.06 -3.69 22.89
CA LEU A 103 -2.62 -2.69 21.93
C LEU A 103 -2.67 -3.25 20.50
N LYS A 104 -3.36 -2.54 19.61
CA LYS A 104 -3.36 -2.78 18.17
C LYS A 104 -2.92 -1.51 17.44
N VAL A 105 -1.95 -1.64 16.58
CA VAL A 105 -1.44 -0.53 15.76
C VAL A 105 -1.46 -0.98 14.30
N GLY A 106 -2.04 -0.18 13.44
CA GLY A 106 -1.98 -0.32 11.99
C GLY A 106 -1.47 0.95 11.35
N LEU A 107 -0.47 0.84 10.49
CA LEU A 107 0.03 1.91 9.65
C LEU A 107 -0.06 1.46 8.21
N GLU A 108 -0.73 2.22 7.36
CA GLU A 108 -0.82 2.00 5.93
C GLU A 108 -0.26 3.20 5.19
N ALA A 109 0.43 2.96 4.08
CA ALA A 109 0.98 4.03 3.27
C ALA A 109 1.02 3.65 1.79
N TYR A 110 1.02 4.66 0.94
CA TYR A 110 1.27 4.49 -0.49
C TYR A 110 2.06 5.66 -1.05
N LEU A 111 2.78 5.38 -2.11
CA LEU A 111 3.47 6.35 -2.95
C LEU A 111 3.29 5.93 -4.41
N ALA A 112 2.80 6.82 -5.25
CA ALA A 112 2.70 6.56 -6.67
C ALA A 112 3.21 7.74 -7.49
N VAL A 113 3.92 7.43 -8.56
CA VAL A 113 4.40 8.38 -9.56
C VAL A 113 4.03 7.85 -10.92
N THR A 114 3.34 8.65 -11.70
CA THR A 114 2.99 8.32 -13.08
C THR A 114 3.51 9.42 -14.02
N SER A 115 3.38 9.20 -15.32
CA SER A 115 3.72 10.23 -16.32
C SER A 115 3.03 11.57 -16.06
N ASN A 116 1.89 11.56 -15.38
CA ASN A 116 1.04 12.76 -15.19
C ASN A 116 0.60 12.99 -13.74
N SER A 117 1.15 12.26 -12.77
CA SER A 117 0.74 12.45 -11.37
C SER A 117 1.83 12.09 -10.37
N PHE A 118 1.71 12.69 -9.20
CA PHE A 118 2.39 12.31 -7.97
C PHE A 118 1.35 12.12 -6.87
N GLN A 119 1.46 11.03 -6.13
CA GLN A 119 0.47 10.64 -5.13
C GLN A 119 1.16 10.10 -3.89
N ILE A 120 0.69 10.49 -2.72
CA ILE A 120 1.21 10.01 -1.44
C ILE A 120 0.11 10.03 -0.39
N GLY A 121 0.11 9.05 0.47
CA GLY A 121 -0.79 9.01 1.62
C GLY A 121 -0.30 8.07 2.70
N ALA A 122 -0.77 8.32 3.91
CA ALA A 122 -0.52 7.47 5.05
C ALA A 122 -1.68 7.54 6.05
N HIS A 123 -2.02 6.41 6.64
CA HIS A 123 -3.10 6.27 7.61
C HIS A 123 -2.62 5.47 8.81
N LEU A 124 -2.75 6.04 10.00
CA LEU A 124 -2.42 5.42 11.28
C LEU A 124 -3.70 5.13 12.05
N ASP A 125 -3.80 3.93 12.59
CA ASP A 125 -4.89 3.49 13.46
C ASP A 125 -4.30 2.84 14.71
N ILE A 126 -4.68 3.34 15.89
CA ILE A 126 -4.23 2.81 17.18
C ILE A 126 -5.46 2.48 18.01
N CYS A 127 -5.54 1.26 18.53
CA CYS A 127 -6.59 0.84 19.43
C CYS A 127 -5.98 0.27 20.72
N VAL A 128 -6.42 0.78 21.86
CA VAL A 128 -6.07 0.26 23.18
C VAL A 128 -7.36 -0.18 23.85
N GLY A 129 -7.45 -1.44 24.22
CA GLY A 129 -8.66 -1.93 24.85
C GLY A 129 -8.49 -3.32 25.44
N TRP A 130 -9.39 -3.64 26.36
CA TRP A 130 -9.54 -4.97 26.92
C TRP A 130 -11.02 -5.30 27.13
N ASN A 131 -11.34 -6.59 27.05
CA ASN A 131 -12.70 -7.09 27.04
C ASN A 131 -13.52 -6.45 25.90
N LYS A 132 -14.62 -5.77 26.25
CA LYS A 132 -15.53 -5.13 25.27
C LYS A 132 -15.38 -3.62 25.20
N PHE A 133 -14.38 -3.05 25.87
CA PHE A 133 -14.16 -1.62 25.96
C PHE A 133 -12.79 -1.23 25.39
N GLY A 134 -12.73 -0.14 24.65
CA GLY A 134 -11.48 0.34 24.09
C GLY A 134 -11.54 1.80 23.65
N ILE A 135 -10.35 2.37 23.43
CA ILE A 135 -10.15 3.70 22.85
C ILE A 135 -9.41 3.51 21.54
N ARG A 136 -9.94 4.08 20.47
CA ARG A 136 -9.34 4.10 19.14
C ARG A 136 -8.97 5.52 18.77
N GLY A 137 -7.71 5.72 18.35
CA GLY A 137 -7.23 6.93 17.71
C GLY A 137 -6.85 6.64 16.25
N TYR A 138 -7.14 7.58 15.37
CA TYR A 138 -6.71 7.47 13.97
C TYR A 138 -6.30 8.83 13.43
N ALA A 139 -5.39 8.82 12.48
CA ALA A 139 -4.97 9.98 11.73
C ALA A 139 -4.49 9.53 10.34
N GLY A 140 -4.74 10.35 9.33
CA GLY A 140 -4.29 10.04 8.00
C GLY A 140 -4.35 11.23 7.07
N PHE A 141 -3.68 11.10 5.94
CA PHE A 141 -3.76 12.06 4.85
C PHE A 141 -3.67 11.34 3.51
N ASP A 142 -4.22 11.97 2.49
CA ASP A 142 -4.10 11.59 1.10
C ASP A 142 -3.83 12.82 0.25
N ALA A 143 -2.88 12.71 -0.68
CA ALA A 143 -2.54 13.78 -1.60
C ALA A 143 -2.39 13.25 -3.03
N LEU A 144 -2.98 13.98 -3.96
CA LEU A 144 -2.89 13.72 -5.40
C LEU A 144 -2.54 15.02 -6.12
N PHE A 145 -1.41 15.00 -6.81
CA PHE A 145 -1.02 16.01 -7.79
C PHE A 145 -1.14 15.43 -9.19
N GLN A 146 -1.97 16.04 -10.02
CA GLN A 146 -2.03 15.76 -11.44
C GLN A 146 -1.51 16.99 -12.20
N PHE A 147 -0.71 16.78 -13.23
CA PHE A 147 -0.01 17.87 -13.92
C PHE A 147 -0.79 18.44 -15.08
N ASP A 148 -1.43 17.59 -15.89
CA ASP A 148 -2.17 18.02 -17.07
C ASP A 148 -3.44 17.14 -17.31
N PRO A 149 -4.65 17.68 -17.21
CA PRO A 149 -4.97 19.00 -16.64
C PRO A 149 -4.59 19.09 -15.17
N PHE A 150 -4.18 20.27 -14.71
CA PHE A 150 -3.77 20.46 -13.34
C PHE A 150 -4.91 20.17 -12.36
N LEU A 151 -4.65 19.28 -11.42
CA LEU A 151 -5.55 18.96 -10.31
C LEU A 151 -4.71 18.72 -9.05
N PHE A 152 -5.12 19.33 -7.98
CA PHE A 152 -4.56 19.03 -6.66
C PHE A 152 -5.68 18.65 -5.70
N MET A 153 -5.53 17.50 -5.07
CA MET A 153 -6.43 17.02 -4.02
C MET A 153 -5.61 16.73 -2.78
N PHE A 154 -6.06 17.22 -1.65
CA PHE A 154 -5.48 16.94 -0.35
C PHE A 154 -6.59 16.72 0.65
N SER A 155 -6.49 15.66 1.42
CA SER A 155 -7.38 15.39 2.55
C SER A 155 -6.57 14.98 3.77
N ILE A 156 -7.06 15.37 4.92
CA ILE A 156 -6.53 14.97 6.22
C ILE A 156 -7.71 14.53 7.09
N GLU A 157 -7.49 13.49 7.86
CA GLU A 157 -8.46 13.02 8.83
C GLU A 157 -7.77 12.70 10.15
N ALA A 158 -8.47 12.94 11.25
CA ALA A 158 -8.04 12.49 12.56
C ALA A 158 -9.27 12.35 13.47
N GLY A 159 -9.20 11.44 14.40
CA GLY A 159 -10.29 11.25 15.32
C GLY A 159 -9.93 10.35 16.50
N VAL A 160 -10.79 10.41 17.51
CA VAL A 160 -10.75 9.53 18.68
C VAL A 160 -12.16 8.99 18.91
N SER A 161 -12.26 7.72 19.20
CA SER A 161 -13.54 7.08 19.51
C SER A 161 -13.41 6.13 20.70
N VAL A 162 -14.48 6.04 21.47
CA VAL A 162 -14.66 5.04 22.52
C VAL A 162 -15.53 3.93 21.94
N VAL A 163 -15.07 2.70 22.07
CA VAL A 163 -15.75 1.51 21.54
C VAL A 163 -16.03 0.52 22.65
N CYS A 164 -17.16 -0.15 22.55
CA CYS A 164 -17.53 -1.25 23.44
C CYS A 164 -17.87 -2.46 22.57
N GLY A 165 -17.02 -3.45 22.60
CA GLY A 165 -17.09 -4.55 21.65
C GLY A 165 -16.82 -4.07 20.23
N SER A 166 -17.76 -4.33 19.30
CA SER A 166 -17.72 -3.83 17.93
C SER A 166 -18.47 -2.51 17.72
N TRP A 167 -19.02 -1.92 18.78
CA TRP A 167 -19.86 -0.73 18.69
C TRP A 167 -19.10 0.53 19.07
N LYS A 168 -19.21 1.53 18.22
CA LYS A 168 -18.69 2.88 18.46
C LYS A 168 -19.69 3.65 19.33
N LEU A 169 -19.26 4.06 20.54
CA LEU A 169 -20.10 4.80 21.49
C LEU A 169 -20.00 6.31 21.32
N LEU A 170 -18.78 6.82 21.16
CA LEU A 170 -18.48 8.24 21.04
C LEU A 170 -17.34 8.43 20.06
N SER A 171 -17.45 9.46 19.24
CA SER A 171 -16.37 9.82 18.31
C SER A 171 -16.23 11.34 18.25
N ILE A 172 -14.98 11.79 18.27
CA ILE A 172 -14.59 13.18 18.08
C ILE A 172 -13.66 13.20 16.87
N ASP A 173 -14.13 13.77 15.78
CA ASP A 173 -13.36 13.89 14.54
C ASP A 173 -12.75 15.30 14.48
N LEU A 174 -11.45 15.36 14.23
CA LEU A 174 -10.67 16.59 14.10
C LEU A 174 -10.32 16.75 12.62
N GLY A 175 -11.21 17.35 11.85
CA GLY A 175 -11.05 17.56 10.43
C GLY A 175 -10.50 18.92 10.06
#